data_06873ef2e6c7e37e14185e385b208113
#
_entry.id   06873ef2e6c7e37e14185e385b208113
#
_cell.length_a   1.000
_cell.length_b   1.000
_cell.length_c   1.000
_cell.angle_alpha   90.00
_cell.angle_beta   90.00
_cell.angle_gamma   90.00
#
_symmetry.space_group_name_H-M   'P 1'
#
loop_
_entity.id
_entity.type
_entity.pdbx_description
1 polymer ?
#
loop_
_entity_poly.entity_id
_entity_poly.type
_entity_poly.pdbx_seq_one_letter_code
_entity_poly.pdbx_strand_id
1 'polypeptide(L)'
;SQAQHTLAACERAQEPVALLLCDIDHFKQVNDTHGHAVGDQVLQATAKIMTQNMRAGDLLARWGGEEFLALLPSTSPSAALEAAERIREAVEAFTLRVSDTNTQVRVTLSFGVSSVRCLDDLLAATARADQALYASKDNGRNRVTLAEDQ
;
A
#
# COMPACT_ATOMS: atom_id res chain seq x y z
N SER A 1 -19.37 -6.93 4.37
CA SER A 1 -18.30 -6.72 3.40
C SER A 1 -17.24 -7.81 3.52
N GLN A 2 -16.39 -7.90 2.53
CA GLN A 2 -15.31 -8.88 2.52
C GLN A 2 -14.29 -8.60 3.64
N ALA A 3 -14.00 -7.35 3.91
CA ALA A 3 -13.11 -6.98 5.01
C ALA A 3 -13.66 -7.42 6.35
N GLN A 4 -14.97 -7.24 6.58
CA GLN A 4 -15.63 -7.67 7.82
C GLN A 4 -15.54 -9.19 7.98
N HIS A 5 -15.77 -9.95 6.92
CA HIS A 5 -15.67 -11.41 6.94
C HIS A 5 -14.26 -11.86 7.25
N THR A 6 -13.26 -11.25 6.62
CA THR A 6 -11.86 -11.58 6.82
C THR A 6 -11.42 -11.30 8.25
N LEU A 7 -11.76 -10.13 8.80
CA LEU A 7 -11.40 -9.76 10.17
C LEU A 7 -12.07 -10.67 11.19
N ALA A 8 -13.36 -11.00 10.99
CA ALA A 8 -14.09 -11.89 11.89
C ALA A 8 -13.49 -13.29 11.88
N ALA A 9 -13.13 -13.81 10.71
CA ALA A 9 -12.50 -15.12 10.59
C ALA A 9 -11.16 -15.17 11.30
N CYS A 10 -10.31 -14.16 11.12
CA CYS A 10 -9.01 -14.09 11.78
C CYS A 10 -9.14 -13.94 13.30
N GLU A 11 -10.12 -13.16 13.76
CA GLU A 11 -10.38 -13.02 15.19
C GLU A 11 -10.78 -14.34 15.81
N ARG A 12 -11.67 -15.10 15.17
CA ARG A 12 -12.08 -16.43 15.65
C ARG A 12 -10.93 -17.42 15.69
N ALA A 13 -10.04 -17.35 14.70
CA ALA A 13 -8.89 -18.24 14.61
C ALA A 13 -7.69 -17.71 15.42
N GLN A 14 -7.80 -16.55 16.04
CA GLN A 14 -6.71 -15.88 16.77
C GLN A 14 -5.49 -15.64 15.87
N GLU A 15 -5.74 -15.33 14.61
CA GLU A 15 -4.71 -15.03 13.63
C GLU A 15 -4.50 -13.53 13.51
N PRO A 16 -3.25 -13.05 13.36
CA PRO A 16 -2.99 -11.64 13.19
C PRO A 16 -3.47 -11.13 11.84
N VAL A 17 -3.84 -9.86 11.79
CA VAL A 17 -4.14 -9.16 10.54
C VAL A 17 -3.27 -7.92 10.47
N ALA A 18 -2.64 -7.71 9.33
CA ALA A 18 -1.86 -6.50 9.09
C ALA A 18 -2.58 -5.59 8.09
N LEU A 19 -2.32 -4.30 8.24
CA LEU A 19 -2.85 -3.27 7.35
C LEU A 19 -1.68 -2.52 6.75
N LEU A 20 -1.67 -2.41 5.43
CA LEU A 20 -0.72 -1.58 4.70
C LEU A 20 -1.47 -0.38 4.14
N LEU A 21 -0.94 0.80 4.36
CA LEU A 21 -1.41 2.01 3.71
C LEU A 21 -0.25 2.59 2.93
N CYS A 22 -0.42 2.86 1.64
CA CYS A 22 0.67 3.39 0.85
C CYS A 22 0.20 4.49 -0.11
N ASP A 23 1.16 5.26 -0.57
CA ASP A 23 0.93 6.43 -1.41
C ASP A 23 2.03 6.47 -2.46
N ILE A 24 1.67 6.82 -3.69
CA ILE A 24 2.64 6.99 -4.77
C ILE A 24 3.36 8.32 -4.56
N ASP A 25 4.68 8.24 -4.37
CA ASP A 25 5.51 9.41 -4.12
C ASP A 25 5.50 10.35 -5.33
N HIS A 26 5.28 11.63 -5.06
CA HIS A 26 5.29 12.69 -6.09
C HIS A 26 4.32 12.45 -7.23
N PHE A 27 3.16 11.85 -6.94
CA PHE A 27 2.17 11.54 -7.98
C PHE A 27 1.66 12.80 -8.67
N LYS A 28 1.52 13.91 -7.93
CA LYS A 28 1.12 15.19 -8.53
C LYS A 28 2.09 15.62 -9.62
N GLN A 29 3.40 15.41 -9.42
CA GLN A 29 4.40 15.73 -10.43
C GLN A 29 4.23 14.89 -11.70
N VAL A 30 3.83 13.62 -11.55
CA VAL A 30 3.54 12.77 -12.71
C VAL A 30 2.41 13.38 -13.53
N ASN A 31 1.31 13.77 -12.89
CA ASN A 31 0.17 14.40 -13.55
C ASN A 31 0.55 15.74 -14.19
N ASP A 32 1.29 16.56 -13.46
CA ASP A 32 1.69 17.90 -13.95
C ASP A 32 2.64 17.80 -15.14
N THR A 33 3.53 16.83 -15.16
CA THR A 33 4.54 16.66 -16.21
C THR A 33 4.00 15.89 -17.41
N HIS A 34 3.22 14.84 -17.18
CA HIS A 34 2.84 13.86 -18.22
C HIS A 34 1.35 13.83 -18.51
N GLY A 35 0.52 14.50 -17.70
CA GLY A 35 -0.94 14.53 -17.84
C GLY A 35 -1.62 13.41 -17.07
N HIS A 36 -2.94 13.56 -16.89
CA HIS A 36 -3.75 12.64 -16.09
C HIS A 36 -3.85 11.24 -16.72
N ALA A 37 -3.80 11.13 -18.05
CA ALA A 37 -3.85 9.83 -18.71
C ALA A 37 -2.63 8.97 -18.31
N VAL A 38 -1.45 9.56 -18.24
CA VAL A 38 -0.24 8.87 -17.79
C VAL A 38 -0.33 8.58 -16.29
N GLY A 39 -0.86 9.51 -15.51
CA GLY A 39 -1.12 9.28 -14.08
C GLY A 39 -2.02 8.06 -13.86
N ASP A 40 -3.07 7.91 -14.66
CA ASP A 40 -3.96 6.75 -14.58
C ASP A 40 -3.22 5.46 -14.92
N GLN A 41 -2.32 5.49 -15.90
CA GLN A 41 -1.48 4.33 -16.23
C GLN A 41 -0.54 3.94 -15.09
N VAL A 42 0.02 4.94 -14.41
CA VAL A 42 0.86 4.73 -13.21
C VAL A 42 0.03 4.06 -12.10
N LEU A 43 -1.18 4.54 -11.87
CA LEU A 43 -2.08 3.97 -10.86
C LEU A 43 -2.41 2.50 -11.19
N GLN A 44 -2.75 2.22 -12.44
CA GLN A 44 -3.06 0.86 -12.88
C GLN A 44 -1.86 -0.07 -12.75
N ALA A 45 -0.69 0.39 -13.15
CA ALA A 45 0.54 -0.39 -13.04
C ALA A 45 0.89 -0.67 -11.57
N THR A 46 0.74 0.32 -10.71
CA THR A 46 0.99 0.17 -9.27
C THR A 46 0.05 -0.86 -8.66
N ALA A 47 -1.25 -0.77 -8.95
CA ALA A 47 -2.23 -1.73 -8.45
C ALA A 47 -1.91 -3.15 -8.92
N LYS A 48 -1.51 -3.31 -10.17
CA LYS A 48 -1.15 -4.61 -10.73
C LYS A 48 0.08 -5.19 -10.03
N ILE A 49 1.11 -4.39 -9.81
CA ILE A 49 2.32 -4.83 -9.11
C ILE A 49 1.98 -5.24 -7.67
N MET A 50 1.15 -4.45 -6.99
CA MET A 50 0.71 -4.79 -5.64
C MET A 50 0.00 -6.14 -5.62
N THR A 51 -0.98 -6.33 -6.51
CA THR A 51 -1.74 -7.57 -6.59
C THR A 51 -0.84 -8.77 -6.90
N GLN A 52 0.13 -8.62 -7.77
CA GLN A 52 1.08 -9.68 -8.13
C GLN A 52 1.98 -10.10 -6.96
N ASN A 53 2.13 -9.23 -5.97
CA ASN A 53 2.96 -9.48 -4.79
C ASN A 53 2.12 -9.77 -3.54
N MET A 54 0.83 -10.04 -3.72
CA MET A 54 -0.11 -10.33 -2.64
C MET A 54 -0.66 -11.74 -2.81
N ARG A 55 -1.11 -12.32 -1.69
CA ARG A 55 -1.72 -13.65 -1.68
C ARG A 55 -3.20 -13.54 -2.06
N ALA A 56 -3.81 -14.68 -2.44
CA ALA A 56 -5.19 -14.72 -2.88
C ALA A 56 -6.19 -14.21 -1.83
N GLY A 57 -5.90 -14.41 -0.55
CA GLY A 57 -6.76 -13.95 0.55
C GLY A 57 -6.55 -12.50 0.95
N ASP A 58 -5.51 -11.85 0.42
CA ASP A 58 -5.23 -10.45 0.73
C ASP A 58 -6.23 -9.55 0.01
N LEU A 59 -6.57 -8.43 0.64
CA LEU A 59 -7.52 -7.47 0.09
C LEU A 59 -6.80 -6.17 -0.27
N LEU A 60 -7.10 -5.64 -1.45
CA LEU A 60 -6.56 -4.37 -1.90
C LEU A 60 -7.70 -3.44 -2.27
N ALA A 61 -7.65 -2.22 -1.77
CA ALA A 61 -8.60 -1.17 -2.10
C ALA A 61 -7.88 0.11 -2.44
N ARG A 62 -8.45 0.87 -3.36
CA ARG A 62 -8.01 2.22 -3.60
C ARG A 62 -8.61 3.11 -2.52
N TRP A 63 -7.74 3.73 -1.70
CA TRP A 63 -8.18 4.46 -0.51
C TRP A 63 -8.42 5.94 -0.81
N GLY A 64 -7.56 6.54 -1.59
CA GLY A 64 -7.66 7.91 -2.04
C GLY A 64 -7.24 8.03 -3.50
N GLY A 65 -6.94 9.24 -3.97
CA GLY A 65 -6.54 9.47 -5.36
C GLY A 65 -5.33 8.67 -5.80
N GLU A 66 -4.32 8.64 -4.95
CA GLU A 66 -3.06 7.93 -5.19
C GLU A 66 -2.68 7.00 -4.03
N GLU A 67 -3.64 6.71 -3.15
CA GLU A 67 -3.44 5.88 -1.97
C GLU A 67 -4.10 4.52 -2.15
N PHE A 68 -3.44 3.49 -1.63
CA PHE A 68 -3.94 2.12 -1.60
C PHE A 68 -3.90 1.61 -0.17
N LEU A 69 -4.91 0.86 0.18
CA LEU A 69 -5.00 0.17 1.47
C LEU A 69 -5.08 -1.33 1.22
N ALA A 70 -4.26 -2.09 1.92
CA ALA A 70 -4.29 -3.54 1.84
C ALA A 70 -4.51 -4.13 3.23
N LEU A 71 -5.33 -5.18 3.29
CA LEU A 71 -5.51 -6.01 4.49
C LEU A 71 -4.89 -7.37 4.22
N LEU A 72 -3.99 -7.79 5.10
CA LEU A 72 -3.26 -9.03 4.98
C LEU A 72 -3.66 -9.95 6.14
N PRO A 73 -4.61 -10.89 5.89
CA PRO A 73 -5.02 -11.83 6.93
C PRO A 73 -3.90 -12.80 7.28
N SER A 74 -3.91 -13.28 8.51
CA SER A 74 -2.94 -14.27 9.02
C SER A 74 -1.50 -13.82 8.77
N THR A 75 -1.23 -12.53 8.99
CA THR A 75 0.06 -11.91 8.70
C THR A 75 0.54 -11.14 9.93
N SER A 76 1.72 -11.51 10.43
CA SER A 76 2.36 -10.82 11.54
C SER A 76 2.93 -9.46 11.08
N PRO A 77 3.22 -8.55 12.02
CA PRO A 77 3.88 -7.30 11.65
C PRO A 77 5.17 -7.49 10.87
N SER A 78 6.01 -8.44 11.24
CA SER A 78 7.27 -8.66 10.52
C SER A 78 7.05 -9.20 9.12
N ALA A 79 6.08 -10.10 8.93
CA ALA A 79 5.70 -10.58 7.61
C ALA A 79 5.08 -9.48 6.75
N ALA A 80 4.32 -8.58 7.38
CA ALA A 80 3.76 -7.42 6.69
C ALA A 80 4.84 -6.46 6.21
N LEU A 81 5.87 -6.23 7.02
CA LEU A 81 7.01 -5.40 6.60
C LEU A 81 7.71 -6.01 5.39
N GLU A 82 7.91 -7.32 5.39
CA GLU A 82 8.52 -8.02 4.25
C GLU A 82 7.66 -7.88 3.00
N ALA A 83 6.34 -8.02 3.13
CA ALA A 83 5.42 -7.87 2.01
C ALA A 83 5.44 -6.44 1.45
N ALA A 84 5.40 -5.45 2.32
CA ALA A 84 5.46 -4.05 1.92
C ALA A 84 6.79 -3.72 1.22
N GLU A 85 7.90 -4.22 1.76
CA GLU A 85 9.22 -3.99 1.17
C GLU A 85 9.34 -4.65 -0.20
N ARG A 86 8.80 -5.85 -0.37
CA ARG A 86 8.77 -6.53 -1.67
C ARG A 86 8.01 -5.71 -2.70
N ILE A 87 6.84 -5.17 -2.32
CA ILE A 87 6.04 -4.33 -3.20
C ILE A 87 6.80 -3.03 -3.53
N ARG A 88 7.38 -2.39 -2.51
CA ARG A 88 8.15 -1.15 -2.68
C ARG A 88 9.27 -1.34 -3.69
N GLU A 89 10.05 -2.41 -3.55
CA GLU A 89 11.15 -2.71 -4.45
C GLU A 89 10.66 -3.00 -5.87
N ALA A 90 9.55 -3.72 -6.01
CA ALA A 90 9.00 -4.04 -7.32
C ALA A 90 8.52 -2.78 -8.05
N VAL A 91 7.90 -1.84 -7.34
CA VAL A 91 7.48 -0.56 -7.93
C VAL A 91 8.69 0.29 -8.30
N GLU A 92 9.67 0.37 -7.42
CA GLU A 92 10.90 1.13 -7.69
C GLU A 92 11.62 0.62 -8.95
N ALA A 93 11.62 -0.68 -9.15
CA ALA A 93 12.29 -1.31 -10.29
C ALA A 93 11.50 -1.19 -11.60
N PHE A 94 10.22 -0.84 -11.53
CA PHE A 94 9.34 -0.80 -12.68
C PHE A 94 9.50 0.52 -13.45
N THR A 95 9.56 0.44 -14.77
CA THR A 95 9.54 1.60 -15.66
C THR A 95 8.31 1.53 -16.53
N LEU A 96 7.47 2.55 -16.45
CA LEU A 96 6.33 2.69 -17.35
C LEU A 96 6.80 3.35 -18.65
N ARG A 97 6.53 2.69 -19.77
CA ARG A 97 6.81 3.27 -21.09
C ARG A 97 5.52 3.86 -21.62
N VAL A 98 5.56 5.15 -21.93
CA VAL A 98 4.39 5.84 -22.49
C VAL A 98 4.31 5.51 -23.98
N SER A 99 3.14 5.02 -24.42
CA SER A 99 2.91 4.65 -25.81
C SER A 99 3.19 5.81 -26.76
N ASP A 100 3.75 5.52 -27.93
CA ASP A 100 4.01 6.47 -29.01
C ASP A 100 5.07 7.54 -28.67
N THR A 101 5.75 7.40 -27.51
CA THR A 101 6.86 8.29 -27.15
C THR A 101 8.01 7.47 -26.60
N ASN A 102 9.19 8.08 -26.47
CA ASN A 102 10.32 7.47 -25.77
C ASN A 102 10.33 7.82 -24.29
N THR A 103 9.22 8.38 -23.79
CA THR A 103 9.11 8.81 -22.41
C THR A 103 8.97 7.60 -21.48
N GLN A 104 9.76 7.62 -20.43
CA GLN A 104 9.73 6.61 -19.36
C GLN A 104 9.37 7.29 -18.06
N VAL A 105 8.48 6.66 -17.28
CA VAL A 105 8.05 7.19 -16.00
C VAL A 105 8.36 6.16 -14.92
N ARG A 106 8.99 6.61 -13.85
CA ARG A 106 9.30 5.80 -12.67
C ARG A 106 8.75 6.49 -11.43
N VAL A 107 8.22 5.69 -10.53
CA VAL A 107 7.71 6.17 -9.24
C VAL A 107 8.21 5.27 -8.13
N THR A 108 8.05 5.75 -6.91
CA THR A 108 8.29 4.96 -5.70
C THR A 108 7.05 4.99 -4.83
N LEU A 109 7.00 4.12 -3.83
CA LEU A 109 5.91 4.08 -2.86
C LEU A 109 6.46 4.32 -1.45
N SER A 110 5.70 5.05 -0.67
CA SER A 110 5.89 5.14 0.77
C SER A 110 4.77 4.36 1.47
N PHE A 111 5.09 3.68 2.56
CA PHE A 111 4.17 2.80 3.27
C PHE A 111 4.12 3.12 4.75
N GLY A 112 2.92 2.95 5.32
CA GLY A 112 2.73 2.76 6.76
C GLY A 112 2.11 1.38 6.98
N VAL A 113 2.55 0.69 8.01
CA VAL A 113 2.09 -0.65 8.36
C VAL A 113 1.57 -0.64 9.78
N SER A 114 0.41 -1.24 10.01
CA SER A 114 -0.15 -1.41 11.35
C SER A 114 -0.77 -2.79 11.49
N SER A 115 -1.11 -3.15 12.72
CA SER A 115 -1.85 -4.38 13.02
C SER A 115 -3.30 -4.03 13.33
N VAL A 116 -4.21 -4.90 12.89
CA VAL A 116 -5.64 -4.78 13.18
C VAL A 116 -6.02 -5.87 14.18
N ARG A 117 -6.52 -5.48 15.35
CA ARG A 117 -6.84 -6.44 16.42
C ARG A 117 -8.19 -7.10 16.21
N CYS A 118 -9.17 -6.33 15.74
CA CYS A 118 -10.54 -6.80 15.49
C CYS A 118 -11.24 -5.80 14.58
N LEU A 119 -12.47 -6.08 14.19
CA LEU A 119 -13.23 -5.20 13.32
C LEU A 119 -13.37 -3.79 13.91
N ASP A 120 -13.61 -3.69 15.23
CA ASP A 120 -13.77 -2.40 15.89
C ASP A 120 -12.49 -1.56 15.90
N ASP A 121 -11.33 -2.20 15.73
CA ASP A 121 -10.03 -1.53 15.68
C ASP A 121 -9.65 -1.01 14.28
N LEU A 122 -10.46 -1.30 13.26
CA LEU A 122 -10.07 -1.02 11.87
C LEU A 122 -9.79 0.47 11.62
N LEU A 123 -10.65 1.36 12.12
CA LEU A 123 -10.43 2.80 11.96
C LEU A 123 -9.16 3.26 12.70
N ALA A 124 -8.95 2.78 13.92
CA ALA A 124 -7.77 3.15 14.70
C ALA A 124 -6.49 2.59 14.06
N ALA A 125 -6.54 1.36 13.53
CA ALA A 125 -5.41 0.78 12.83
C ALA A 125 -5.07 1.55 11.55
N THR A 126 -6.09 2.02 10.83
CA THR A 126 -5.88 2.85 9.64
C THR A 126 -5.24 4.18 10.02
N ALA A 127 -5.67 4.79 11.12
CA ALA A 127 -5.05 6.03 11.61
C ALA A 127 -3.59 5.82 12.02
N ARG A 128 -3.28 4.68 12.67
CA ARG A 128 -1.89 4.34 13.02
C ARG A 128 -1.03 4.14 11.77
N ALA A 129 -1.55 3.46 10.77
CA ALA A 129 -0.85 3.28 9.50
C ALA A 129 -0.64 4.62 8.78
N ASP A 130 -1.61 5.52 8.85
CA ASP A 130 -1.49 6.85 8.25
C ASP A 130 -0.38 7.66 8.91
N GLN A 131 -0.25 7.61 10.23
CA GLN A 131 0.84 8.25 10.94
C GLN A 131 2.21 7.68 10.53
N ALA A 132 2.29 6.36 10.39
CA ALA A 132 3.51 5.70 9.93
C ALA A 132 3.83 6.06 8.49
N LEU A 133 2.82 6.16 7.63
CA LEU A 133 2.99 6.62 6.25
C LEU A 133 3.53 8.06 6.21
N TYR A 134 2.99 8.93 7.05
CA TYR A 134 3.51 10.29 7.16
C TYR A 134 4.99 10.29 7.54
N ALA A 135 5.38 9.44 8.51
CA ALA A 135 6.78 9.31 8.89
C ALA A 135 7.65 8.84 7.73
N SER A 136 7.17 7.89 6.91
CA SER A 136 7.88 7.46 5.70
C SER A 136 8.12 8.63 4.75
N LYS A 137 7.08 9.44 4.52
CA LYS A 137 7.19 10.62 3.63
C LYS A 137 8.15 11.66 4.20
N ASP A 138 8.07 11.91 5.52
CA ASP A 138 8.90 12.90 6.19
C ASP A 138 10.37 12.50 6.22
N ASN A 139 10.65 11.20 6.26
CA ASN A 139 12.02 10.67 6.36
C ASN A 139 12.68 10.42 5.00
N GLY A 140 12.07 10.87 3.91
CA GLY A 140 12.69 10.80 2.59
C GLY A 140 11.94 10.00 1.54
N ARG A 141 10.74 9.49 1.87
CA ARG A 141 9.91 8.69 0.97
C ARG A 141 10.56 7.36 0.57
N ASN A 142 9.94 6.62 -0.30
CA ASN A 142 10.45 5.34 -0.81
C ASN A 142 10.92 4.43 0.33
N ARG A 143 10.02 4.17 1.27
CA ARG A 143 10.32 3.36 2.45
C ARG A 143 9.06 2.88 3.15
N VAL A 144 9.27 1.94 4.06
CA VAL A 144 8.21 1.35 4.89
C VAL A 144 8.47 1.73 6.34
N THR A 145 7.42 2.16 7.04
CA THR A 145 7.47 2.45 8.47
C THR A 145 6.39 1.64 9.18
N LEU A 146 6.77 0.96 10.25
CA LEU A 146 5.84 0.25 11.11
C LEU A 146 5.29 1.21 12.15
N ALA A 147 3.96 1.21 12.31
CA ALA A 147 3.31 2.01 13.34
C ALA A 147 3.71 1.51 14.73
N GLU A 148 3.89 2.45 15.64
CA GLU A 148 4.15 2.12 17.03
C GLU A 148 2.90 1.54 17.66
N ASP A 149 3.08 0.51 18.49
CA ASP A 149 2.00 -0.06 19.27
C ASP A 149 1.62 0.89 20.40
N GLN A 150 0.30 1.01 20.59
CA GLN A 150 -0.23 1.81 21.68
C GLN A 150 -1.20 1.02 22.51
#